data_b94757eb3a91b1e97173e5fd117d6b39
#
_entry.id   b94757eb3a91b1e97173e5fd117d6b39
#
_cell.length_a   1.000
_cell.length_b   1.000
_cell.length_c   1.000
_cell.angle_alpha   90.00
_cell.angle_beta   90.00
_cell.angle_gamma   90.00
#
_symmetry.space_group_name_H-M   'P 1'
#
loop_
_entity.id
_entity.type
_entity.pdbx_description
1 polymer ?
#
loop_
_entity_poly.entity_id
_entity_poly.type
_entity_poly.pdbx_seq_one_letter_code
_entity_poly.pdbx_strand_id
1 'polypeptide(L)'
;TPELFRILKPGRVAAIHVKDRVLFGNATGTGMPTIEPFHVYTIEHYIKHGFQYFGMITVITDVVRENNQTYRLGWTENCKDGSKMGVGCPEYILLFRKLPTDTSKAYADVPVVKSKDEYTKGQWQIDAHAFYRSDGNRLVSKEELAKMSQSALQKLYKKYSRNNVYDYKKHVELANELDKNGKLPSTFMLIPPASWSDEVWDDINRMNTLNTQQSRRKATMHVCPLQIDIVKRIINRYSNVGDTVFDPFAGLFTVPYIAVKMGRYGIGTELNADYFRDGVGYLKSTDEVTDQLTLFDLMESEESQNAS
;
A
#
# COMPACT_ATOMS: atom_id res chain seq x y z
N THR A 1 12.35 -14.32 13.23
CA THR A 1 12.59 -12.91 13.64
C THR A 1 14.07 -12.67 13.98
N PRO A 2 14.79 -13.52 14.75
CA PRO A 2 16.21 -13.31 15.04
C PRO A 2 17.07 -13.17 13.79
N GLU A 3 16.85 -14.00 12.76
CA GLU A 3 17.60 -13.90 11.50
C GLU A 3 17.29 -12.61 10.74
N LEU A 4 16.06 -12.14 10.74
CA LEU A 4 15.71 -10.82 10.17
C LEU A 4 16.45 -9.69 10.88
N PHE A 5 16.51 -9.76 12.22
CA PHE A 5 17.29 -8.80 12.99
C PHE A 5 18.79 -8.86 12.65
N ARG A 6 19.34 -10.06 12.52
CA ARG A 6 20.75 -10.27 12.19
C ARG A 6 21.12 -9.64 10.84
N ILE A 7 20.33 -9.90 9.78
CA ILE A 7 20.63 -9.48 8.41
C ILE A 7 20.26 -8.03 8.12
N LEU A 8 19.29 -7.44 8.87
CA LEU A 8 18.91 -6.05 8.66
C LEU A 8 20.08 -5.13 9.01
N LYS A 9 20.42 -4.21 8.12
CA LYS A 9 21.46 -3.21 8.36
C LYS A 9 21.10 -2.28 9.52
N PRO A 10 22.06 -1.85 10.36
CA PRO A 10 21.81 -0.92 11.47
C PRO A 10 21.15 0.38 10.99
N GLY A 11 20.14 0.82 11.73
CA GLY A 11 19.33 1.99 11.42
C GLY A 11 18.24 1.78 10.36
N ARG A 12 18.17 0.61 9.72
CA ARG A 12 17.17 0.32 8.66
C ARG A 12 15.87 -0.25 9.24
N VAL A 13 14.85 -0.30 8.40
CA VAL A 13 13.46 -0.58 8.77
C VAL A 13 13.02 -1.94 8.23
N ALA A 14 12.32 -2.71 9.06
CA ALA A 14 11.50 -3.82 8.66
C ALA A 14 10.03 -3.39 8.70
N ALA A 15 9.32 -3.56 7.60
CA ALA A 15 7.89 -3.27 7.47
C ALA A 15 7.13 -4.59 7.38
N ILE A 16 6.31 -4.88 8.38
CA ILE A 16 5.61 -6.16 8.53
C ILE A 16 4.12 -5.93 8.32
N HIS A 17 3.61 -6.47 7.21
CA HIS A 17 2.19 -6.37 6.86
C HIS A 17 1.40 -7.51 7.48
N VAL A 18 0.44 -7.19 8.34
CA VAL A 18 -0.40 -8.15 9.06
C VAL A 18 -1.85 -7.72 9.08
N LYS A 19 -2.73 -8.67 9.36
CA LYS A 19 -4.14 -8.44 9.63
C LYS A 19 -4.56 -9.24 10.85
N ASP A 20 -5.40 -8.68 11.69
CA ASP A 20 -6.02 -9.40 12.78
C ASP A 20 -6.95 -10.50 12.26
N ARG A 21 -7.13 -11.54 13.04
CA ARG A 21 -7.91 -12.71 12.66
C ARG A 21 -9.22 -12.78 13.42
N VAL A 22 -10.28 -13.11 12.70
CA VAL A 22 -11.55 -13.47 13.33
C VAL A 22 -11.45 -14.91 13.82
N LEU A 23 -11.64 -15.11 15.12
CA LEU A 23 -11.83 -16.42 15.73
C LEU A 23 -13.33 -16.65 15.91
N PHE A 24 -13.85 -17.68 15.25
CA PHE A 24 -15.26 -18.05 15.39
C PHE A 24 -15.52 -18.79 16.70
N GLY A 25 -16.78 -18.83 17.14
CA GLY A 25 -17.15 -19.38 18.43
C GLY A 25 -16.68 -20.80 18.72
N ASN A 26 -16.53 -21.64 17.69
CA ASN A 26 -15.97 -22.99 17.82
C ASN A 26 -14.48 -23.00 18.14
N ALA A 27 -13.74 -21.95 17.75
CA ALA A 27 -12.31 -21.82 18.03
C ALA A 27 -12.02 -21.11 19.36
N THR A 28 -12.95 -20.30 19.87
CA THR A 28 -12.77 -19.53 21.10
C THR A 28 -13.02 -20.32 22.37
N GLY A 29 -13.70 -21.46 22.27
CA GLY A 29 -14.17 -22.26 23.44
C GLY A 29 -15.32 -21.60 24.21
N THR A 30 -15.69 -20.35 23.90
CA THR A 30 -16.78 -19.62 24.58
C THR A 30 -18.07 -19.64 23.79
N GLY A 31 -18.07 -20.17 22.56
CA GLY A 31 -19.19 -20.08 21.63
C GLY A 31 -19.38 -18.70 20.98
N MET A 32 -18.64 -17.67 21.41
CA MET A 32 -18.71 -16.32 20.89
C MET A 32 -17.56 -16.01 19.96
N PRO A 33 -17.79 -15.36 18.82
CA PRO A 33 -16.71 -14.90 17.96
C PRO A 33 -15.94 -13.73 18.61
N THR A 34 -14.64 -13.66 18.33
CA THR A 34 -13.77 -12.56 18.78
C THR A 34 -12.73 -12.24 17.73
N ILE A 35 -11.95 -11.18 17.95
CA ILE A 35 -10.80 -10.83 17.13
C ILE A 35 -9.53 -11.18 17.89
N GLU A 36 -8.67 -11.97 17.26
CA GLU A 36 -7.30 -12.21 17.75
C GLU A 36 -6.43 -11.01 17.31
N PRO A 37 -5.86 -10.26 18.27
CA PRO A 37 -5.08 -9.06 17.96
C PRO A 37 -3.66 -9.44 17.48
N PHE A 38 -3.56 -10.00 16.30
CA PHE A 38 -2.31 -10.54 15.75
C PHE A 38 -1.24 -9.46 15.58
N HIS A 39 -1.66 -8.23 15.29
CA HIS A 39 -0.72 -7.09 15.22
C HIS A 39 -0.03 -6.83 16.57
N VAL A 40 -0.76 -6.92 17.70
CA VAL A 40 -0.18 -6.75 19.05
C VAL A 40 0.87 -7.82 19.33
N TYR A 41 0.54 -9.08 19.09
CA TYR A 41 1.48 -10.19 19.29
C TYR A 41 2.72 -10.04 18.41
N THR A 42 2.56 -9.56 17.19
CA THR A 42 3.68 -9.28 16.29
C THR A 42 4.57 -8.16 16.84
N ILE A 43 3.98 -7.08 17.37
CA ILE A 43 4.73 -5.96 17.96
C ILE A 43 5.56 -6.47 19.15
N GLU A 44 4.95 -7.16 20.09
CA GLU A 44 5.63 -7.71 21.27
C GLU A 44 6.75 -8.69 20.88
N HIS A 45 6.48 -9.55 19.91
CA HIS A 45 7.45 -10.51 19.41
C HIS A 45 8.69 -9.83 18.80
N TYR A 46 8.51 -8.81 17.97
CA TYR A 46 9.64 -8.09 17.35
C TYR A 46 10.44 -7.29 18.38
N ILE A 47 9.76 -6.61 19.32
CA ILE A 47 10.43 -5.90 20.42
C ILE A 47 11.29 -6.87 21.25
N LYS A 48 10.76 -8.02 21.61
CA LYS A 48 11.50 -9.07 22.34
C LYS A 48 12.78 -9.52 21.63
N HIS A 49 12.82 -9.42 20.29
CA HIS A 49 13.98 -9.80 19.49
C HIS A 49 14.89 -8.62 19.11
N GLY A 50 14.78 -7.50 19.85
CA GLY A 50 15.71 -6.37 19.78
C GLY A 50 15.33 -5.26 18.79
N PHE A 51 14.22 -5.39 18.07
CA PHE A 51 13.72 -4.30 17.25
C PHE A 51 13.09 -3.19 18.09
N GLN A 52 13.24 -1.95 17.64
CA GLN A 52 12.44 -0.85 18.14
C GLN A 52 11.15 -0.72 17.34
N TYR A 53 10.03 -0.64 18.01
CA TYR A 53 8.75 -0.31 17.37
C TYR A 53 8.78 1.16 16.93
N PHE A 54 8.54 1.38 15.66
CA PHE A 54 8.72 2.68 15.01
C PHE A 54 7.40 3.33 14.60
N GLY A 55 6.32 2.59 14.69
CA GLY A 55 4.97 3.04 14.36
C GLY A 55 4.19 2.04 13.52
N MET A 56 2.98 2.43 13.15
CA MET A 56 2.04 1.59 12.42
C MET A 56 1.31 2.42 11.38
N ILE A 57 1.13 1.85 10.19
CA ILE A 57 0.25 2.38 9.16
C ILE A 57 -0.98 1.49 9.10
N THR A 58 -2.17 2.09 9.20
CA THR A 58 -3.44 1.39 9.05
C THR A 58 -3.90 1.46 7.61
N VAL A 59 -4.12 0.30 6.98
CA VAL A 59 -4.68 0.20 5.63
C VAL A 59 -6.17 -0.12 5.76
N ILE A 60 -7.01 0.81 5.31
CA ILE A 60 -8.46 0.67 5.35
C ILE A 60 -8.90 -0.36 4.30
N THR A 61 -9.77 -1.27 4.72
CA THR A 61 -10.38 -2.25 3.84
C THR A 61 -11.85 -1.91 3.58
N ASP A 62 -12.34 -2.19 2.37
CA ASP A 62 -13.77 -2.05 2.06
C ASP A 62 -14.56 -3.17 2.75
N VAL A 63 -15.12 -2.87 3.90
CA VAL A 63 -15.85 -3.84 4.72
C VAL A 63 -17.11 -4.42 4.04
N VAL A 64 -17.64 -3.73 3.03
CA VAL A 64 -18.80 -4.23 2.27
C VAL A 64 -18.37 -5.27 1.25
N ARG A 65 -17.22 -5.07 0.60
CA ARG A 65 -16.67 -6.02 -0.39
C ARG A 65 -15.95 -7.19 0.26
N GLU A 66 -15.29 -6.95 1.38
CA GLU A 66 -14.48 -7.94 2.10
C GLU A 66 -15.21 -8.54 3.30
N ASN A 67 -16.51 -8.74 3.18
CA ASN A 67 -17.44 -9.08 4.25
C ASN A 67 -16.97 -10.29 5.12
N ASN A 68 -16.40 -11.31 4.51
CA ASN A 68 -15.97 -12.53 5.22
C ASN A 68 -14.68 -12.36 6.05
N GLN A 69 -13.94 -11.27 5.86
CA GLN A 69 -12.63 -11.06 6.49
C GLN A 69 -12.58 -9.84 7.40
N THR A 70 -13.69 -9.11 7.52
CA THR A 70 -13.72 -7.82 8.20
C THR A 70 -14.39 -7.84 9.56
N TYR A 71 -14.93 -8.96 10.01
CA TYR A 71 -15.67 -9.08 11.27
C TYR A 71 -16.84 -8.09 11.34
N ARG A 72 -17.61 -8.01 10.27
CA ARG A 72 -18.77 -7.12 10.19
C ARG A 72 -20.06 -7.91 10.06
N LEU A 73 -21.09 -7.51 10.80
CA LEU A 73 -22.45 -8.04 10.62
C LEU A 73 -23.03 -7.65 9.26
N GLY A 74 -23.67 -8.62 8.59
CA GLY A 74 -24.59 -8.34 7.52
C GLY A 74 -25.83 -7.58 8.03
N TRP A 75 -26.56 -6.94 7.11
CA TRP A 75 -27.76 -6.15 7.47
C TRP A 75 -28.75 -6.92 8.34
N THR A 76 -29.12 -8.15 7.93
CA THR A 76 -30.10 -8.98 8.65
C THR A 76 -29.65 -9.32 10.08
N GLU A 77 -28.38 -9.66 10.28
CA GLU A 77 -27.87 -9.98 11.61
C GLU A 77 -27.72 -8.73 12.48
N ASN A 78 -27.31 -7.60 11.91
CA ASN A 78 -27.24 -6.34 12.63
C ASN A 78 -28.62 -5.85 13.10
N CYS A 79 -29.68 -6.16 12.35
CA CYS A 79 -31.06 -5.87 12.74
C CYS A 79 -31.57 -6.77 13.86
N LYS A 80 -30.94 -7.92 14.13
CA LYS A 80 -31.30 -8.81 15.25
C LYS A 80 -30.56 -8.42 16.53
N ASP A 81 -29.25 -8.21 16.43
CA ASP A 81 -28.40 -7.78 17.56
C ASP A 81 -27.11 -7.16 17.03
N GLY A 82 -27.06 -5.81 17.01
CA GLY A 82 -25.90 -5.05 16.55
C GLY A 82 -24.69 -5.16 17.48
N SER A 83 -24.86 -5.66 18.71
CA SER A 83 -23.78 -5.84 19.67
C SER A 83 -23.03 -7.18 19.49
N LYS A 84 -23.54 -8.06 18.64
CA LYS A 84 -22.98 -9.41 18.42
C LYS A 84 -21.55 -9.41 17.85
N MET A 85 -21.20 -8.36 17.12
CA MET A 85 -19.89 -8.24 16.47
C MET A 85 -19.34 -6.81 16.62
N GLY A 86 -18.02 -6.71 16.50
CA GLY A 86 -17.35 -5.42 16.53
C GLY A 86 -17.30 -4.71 15.18
N VAL A 87 -16.35 -3.83 15.04
CA VAL A 87 -16.03 -3.09 13.81
C VAL A 87 -15.25 -3.97 12.83
N GLY A 88 -15.06 -3.51 11.60
CA GLY A 88 -14.21 -4.22 10.63
C GLY A 88 -12.74 -4.31 11.06
N CYS A 89 -12.02 -5.29 10.51
CA CYS A 89 -10.59 -5.45 10.74
C CYS A 89 -9.81 -4.78 9.60
N PRO A 90 -9.09 -3.68 9.86
CA PRO A 90 -8.14 -3.12 8.89
C PRO A 90 -6.91 -4.02 8.76
N GLU A 91 -6.04 -3.69 7.82
CA GLU A 91 -4.69 -4.26 7.74
C GLU A 91 -3.70 -3.29 8.37
N TYR A 92 -2.60 -3.82 8.87
CA TYR A 92 -1.57 -3.02 9.54
C TYR A 92 -0.22 -3.27 8.89
N ILE A 93 0.52 -2.19 8.66
CA ILE A 93 1.93 -2.23 8.31
C ILE A 93 2.69 -1.77 9.54
N LEU A 94 3.25 -2.73 10.27
CA LEU A 94 4.02 -2.49 11.48
C LEU A 94 5.45 -2.15 11.10
N LEU A 95 5.94 -1.03 11.59
CA LEU A 95 7.27 -0.54 11.29
C LEU A 95 8.20 -0.80 12.48
N PHE A 96 9.30 -1.47 12.21
CA PHE A 96 10.33 -1.78 13.20
C PHE A 96 11.67 -1.28 12.70
N ARG A 97 12.50 -0.80 13.61
CA ARG A 97 13.83 -0.32 13.30
C ARG A 97 14.89 -1.07 14.08
N LYS A 98 15.96 -1.45 13.42
CA LYS A 98 17.18 -1.86 14.09
C LYS A 98 17.96 -0.60 14.49
N LEU A 99 18.51 -0.56 15.72
CA LEU A 99 19.30 0.58 16.16
C LEU A 99 20.48 0.81 15.23
N PRO A 100 20.80 2.07 14.88
CA PRO A 100 22.05 2.41 14.23
C PRO A 100 23.24 2.20 15.20
N THR A 101 24.46 2.10 14.66
CA THR A 101 25.68 1.99 15.46
C THR A 101 25.93 3.26 16.27
N ASP A 102 25.71 4.43 15.66
CA ASP A 102 25.71 5.72 16.30
C ASP A 102 24.30 6.25 16.50
N THR A 103 23.85 6.31 17.74
CA THR A 103 22.52 6.80 18.12
C THR A 103 22.45 8.31 18.36
N SER A 104 23.58 9.03 18.33
CA SER A 104 23.64 10.46 18.69
C SER A 104 22.75 11.35 17.82
N LYS A 105 22.64 11.04 16.53
CA LYS A 105 21.79 11.77 15.57
C LYS A 105 20.57 10.98 15.12
N ALA A 106 20.41 9.76 15.59
CA ALA A 106 19.35 8.84 15.20
C ALA A 106 19.29 8.53 13.69
N TYR A 107 20.35 8.79 12.93
CA TYR A 107 20.45 8.40 11.53
C TYR A 107 20.82 6.92 11.40
N ALA A 108 20.44 6.31 10.28
CA ALA A 108 20.94 4.98 9.92
C ALA A 108 22.44 5.06 9.58
N ASP A 109 23.18 3.96 9.75
CA ASP A 109 24.59 3.88 9.36
C ASP A 109 24.76 4.19 7.86
N VAL A 110 23.77 3.75 7.04
CA VAL A 110 23.61 4.15 5.65
C VAL A 110 22.22 4.80 5.52
N PRO A 111 22.12 6.14 5.58
CA PRO A 111 20.84 6.83 5.55
C PRO A 111 20.06 6.63 4.23
N VAL A 112 18.74 6.67 4.32
CA VAL A 112 17.87 6.80 3.14
C VAL A 112 17.81 8.28 2.76
N VAL A 113 18.47 8.64 1.67
CA VAL A 113 18.62 10.03 1.23
C VAL A 113 17.81 10.29 -0.02
N LYS A 114 17.20 11.46 -0.09
CA LYS A 114 16.58 12.00 -1.31
C LYS A 114 17.34 13.25 -1.74
N SER A 115 17.62 13.38 -3.02
CA SER A 115 18.18 14.60 -3.58
C SER A 115 17.17 15.74 -3.41
N LYS A 116 17.63 16.92 -2.94
CA LYS A 116 16.79 18.11 -2.83
C LYS A 116 16.33 18.65 -4.20
N ASP A 117 17.08 18.33 -5.25
CA ASP A 117 16.77 18.74 -6.61
C ASP A 117 15.66 17.86 -7.22
N GLU A 118 15.63 16.56 -6.85
CA GLU A 118 14.63 15.61 -7.32
C GLU A 118 13.39 15.58 -6.41
N TYR A 119 13.60 15.59 -5.10
CA TYR A 119 12.52 15.59 -4.10
C TYR A 119 12.35 17.00 -3.53
N THR A 120 11.59 17.81 -4.26
CA THR A 120 11.41 19.23 -3.97
C THR A 120 10.63 19.47 -2.66
N LYS A 121 10.77 20.68 -2.10
CA LYS A 121 9.98 21.09 -0.93
C LYS A 121 8.48 21.05 -1.21
N GLY A 122 8.04 21.43 -2.44
CA GLY A 122 6.65 21.33 -2.84
C GLY A 122 6.15 19.89 -2.87
N GLN A 123 6.92 18.97 -3.43
CA GLN A 123 6.60 17.55 -3.41
C GLN A 123 6.51 17.01 -1.99
N TRP A 124 7.47 17.38 -1.12
CA TRP A 124 7.44 16.98 0.29
C TRP A 124 6.15 17.44 1.00
N GLN A 125 5.69 18.67 0.76
CA GLN A 125 4.44 19.15 1.38
C GLN A 125 3.22 18.36 0.90
N ILE A 126 3.16 18.01 -0.38
CA ILE A 126 2.08 17.20 -0.94
C ILE A 126 2.09 15.80 -0.32
N ASP A 127 3.26 15.17 -0.23
CA ASP A 127 3.43 13.87 0.39
C ASP A 127 3.07 13.90 1.89
N ALA A 128 3.52 14.94 2.62
CA ALA A 128 3.23 15.12 4.04
C ALA A 128 1.73 15.31 4.34
N HIS A 129 1.00 15.96 3.43
CA HIS A 129 -0.46 16.10 3.51
C HIS A 129 -1.22 14.91 2.91
N ALA A 130 -0.52 13.93 2.36
CA ALA A 130 -1.09 12.73 1.76
C ALA A 130 -2.05 12.96 0.57
N PHE A 131 -1.94 14.08 -0.11
CA PHE A 131 -2.80 14.40 -1.24
C PHE A 131 -2.75 13.36 -2.35
N TYR A 132 -1.60 12.76 -2.62
CA TYR A 132 -1.43 11.72 -3.63
C TYR A 132 -2.19 10.42 -3.32
N ARG A 133 -2.75 10.28 -2.12
CA ARG A 133 -3.59 9.15 -1.71
C ARG A 133 -5.09 9.39 -1.94
N SER A 134 -5.46 10.44 -2.66
CA SER A 134 -6.86 10.66 -3.05
C SER A 134 -7.31 9.60 -4.06
N ASP A 135 -8.43 8.96 -3.79
CA ASP A 135 -9.02 7.93 -4.66
C ASP A 135 -10.03 8.47 -5.67
N GLY A 136 -10.30 9.78 -5.65
CA GLY A 136 -11.28 10.44 -6.52
C GLY A 136 -12.74 10.05 -6.27
N ASN A 137 -13.07 9.38 -5.19
CA ASN A 137 -14.45 9.00 -4.88
C ASN A 137 -15.35 10.21 -4.60
N ARG A 138 -16.60 10.11 -5.04
CA ARG A 138 -17.66 11.04 -4.72
C ARG A 138 -18.98 10.33 -4.47
N LEU A 139 -19.90 11.02 -3.83
CA LEU A 139 -21.26 10.51 -3.70
C LEU A 139 -21.98 10.49 -5.05
N VAL A 140 -22.77 9.45 -5.28
CA VAL A 140 -23.69 9.36 -6.42
C VAL A 140 -24.90 10.24 -6.13
N SER A 141 -25.30 11.09 -7.08
CA SER A 141 -26.45 11.96 -6.90
C SER A 141 -27.79 11.20 -7.03
N LYS A 142 -28.87 11.76 -6.49
CA LYS A 142 -30.22 11.18 -6.61
C LYS A 142 -30.66 11.06 -8.09
N GLU A 143 -30.26 12.03 -8.90
CA GLU A 143 -30.60 12.10 -10.33
C GLU A 143 -29.85 11.01 -11.12
N GLU A 144 -28.62 10.71 -10.74
CA GLU A 144 -27.86 9.59 -11.31
C GLU A 144 -28.49 8.24 -10.91
N LEU A 145 -28.84 8.09 -9.62
CA LEU A 145 -29.50 6.87 -9.12
C LEU A 145 -30.85 6.62 -9.81
N ALA A 146 -31.64 7.67 -10.04
CA ALA A 146 -32.96 7.55 -10.67
C ALA A 146 -32.90 7.17 -12.15
N LYS A 147 -31.78 7.44 -12.84
CA LYS A 147 -31.64 7.25 -14.30
C LYS A 147 -30.85 6.00 -14.68
N MET A 148 -30.22 5.30 -13.75
CA MET A 148 -29.26 4.25 -14.06
C MET A 148 -29.59 2.94 -13.39
N SER A 149 -29.38 1.84 -14.13
CA SER A 149 -29.36 0.50 -13.56
C SER A 149 -28.10 0.28 -12.71
N GLN A 150 -28.11 -0.73 -11.86
CA GLN A 150 -26.96 -1.10 -11.03
C GLN A 150 -25.68 -1.31 -11.85
N SER A 151 -25.80 -1.99 -13.00
CA SER A 151 -24.65 -2.21 -13.90
C SER A 151 -24.15 -0.92 -14.56
N ALA A 152 -25.05 0.01 -14.87
CA ALA A 152 -24.69 1.32 -15.39
C ALA A 152 -23.95 2.17 -14.35
N LEU A 153 -24.40 2.11 -13.08
CA LEU A 153 -23.69 2.77 -11.96
C LEU A 153 -22.28 2.23 -11.77
N GLN A 154 -22.07 0.91 -11.87
CA GLN A 154 -20.73 0.33 -11.80
C GLN A 154 -19.82 0.79 -12.94
N LYS A 155 -20.36 0.93 -14.17
CA LYS A 155 -19.60 1.47 -15.30
C LYS A 155 -19.28 2.94 -15.11
N LEU A 156 -20.25 3.73 -14.61
CA LEU A 156 -20.05 5.14 -14.27
C LEU A 156 -18.96 5.30 -13.24
N TYR A 157 -18.99 4.52 -12.15
CA TYR A 157 -17.96 4.53 -11.11
C TYR A 157 -16.56 4.29 -11.70
N LYS A 158 -16.39 3.24 -12.50
CA LYS A 158 -15.11 2.91 -13.15
C LYS A 158 -14.61 4.04 -14.06
N LYS A 159 -15.52 4.65 -14.84
CA LYS A 159 -15.18 5.76 -15.71
C LYS A 159 -14.83 7.01 -14.91
N TYR A 160 -15.64 7.35 -13.90
CA TYR A 160 -15.40 8.51 -13.05
C TYR A 160 -14.06 8.38 -12.29
N SER A 161 -13.79 7.23 -11.69
CA SER A 161 -12.54 7.00 -10.97
C SER A 161 -11.30 7.17 -11.84
N ARG A 162 -11.36 6.77 -13.12
CA ARG A 162 -10.26 6.95 -14.07
C ARG A 162 -10.06 8.41 -14.47
N ASN A 163 -11.14 9.15 -14.66
CA ASN A 163 -11.09 10.51 -15.21
C ASN A 163 -10.93 11.59 -14.13
N ASN A 164 -11.16 11.24 -12.86
CA ASN A 164 -11.12 12.18 -11.73
C ASN A 164 -10.10 11.75 -10.67
N VAL A 165 -9.12 10.93 -11.06
CA VAL A 165 -7.99 10.63 -10.20
C VAL A 165 -7.22 11.94 -9.93
N TYR A 166 -6.82 12.11 -8.69
CA TYR A 166 -5.99 13.21 -8.28
C TYR A 166 -4.68 13.25 -9.08
N ASP A 167 -4.41 14.36 -9.75
CA ASP A 167 -3.20 14.54 -10.56
C ASP A 167 -2.05 15.03 -9.67
N TYR A 168 -1.28 14.09 -9.15
CA TYR A 168 -0.14 14.35 -8.31
C TYR A 168 0.94 15.20 -9.01
N LYS A 169 1.24 14.92 -10.28
CA LYS A 169 2.29 15.64 -11.03
C LYS A 169 1.96 17.12 -11.17
N LYS A 170 0.75 17.44 -11.62
CA LYS A 170 0.29 18.85 -11.75
C LYS A 170 0.27 19.57 -10.40
N HIS A 171 -0.09 18.87 -9.31
CA HIS A 171 -0.08 19.47 -7.99
C HIS A 171 1.35 19.77 -7.51
N VAL A 172 2.31 18.86 -7.77
CA VAL A 172 3.74 19.10 -7.51
C VAL A 172 4.27 20.28 -8.32
N GLU A 173 3.93 20.38 -9.60
CA GLU A 173 4.33 21.51 -10.47
C GLU A 173 3.84 22.84 -9.90
N LEU A 174 2.56 22.91 -9.49
CA LEU A 174 1.99 24.10 -8.86
C LEU A 174 2.71 24.45 -7.55
N ALA A 175 2.98 23.45 -6.70
CA ALA A 175 3.70 23.67 -5.45
C ALA A 175 5.11 24.22 -5.71
N ASN A 176 5.82 23.68 -6.69
CA ASN A 176 7.15 24.15 -7.07
C ASN A 176 7.14 25.58 -7.63
N GLU A 177 6.12 25.94 -8.39
CA GLU A 177 5.94 27.32 -8.88
C GLU A 177 5.72 28.29 -7.71
N LEU A 178 4.86 27.92 -6.76
CA LEU A 178 4.61 28.73 -5.57
C LEU A 178 5.87 28.87 -4.71
N ASP A 179 6.67 27.83 -4.56
CA ASP A 179 7.92 27.88 -3.78
C ASP A 179 8.95 28.81 -4.45
N LYS A 180 9.12 28.72 -5.77
CA LYS A 180 10.01 29.63 -6.54
C LYS A 180 9.62 31.11 -6.36
N ASN A 181 8.35 31.40 -6.22
CA ASN A 181 7.80 32.74 -6.02
C ASN A 181 7.72 33.15 -4.54
N GLY A 182 8.22 32.33 -3.61
CA GLY A 182 8.14 32.57 -2.17
C GLY A 182 6.71 32.59 -1.61
N LYS A 183 5.77 31.98 -2.31
CA LYS A 183 4.33 31.96 -1.97
C LYS A 183 3.82 30.59 -1.51
N LEU A 184 4.68 29.60 -1.35
CA LEU A 184 4.27 28.29 -0.87
C LEU A 184 3.95 28.34 0.63
N PRO A 185 2.66 28.23 1.03
CA PRO A 185 2.30 28.26 2.46
C PRO A 185 2.62 26.94 3.13
N SER A 186 2.82 26.94 4.45
CA SER A 186 3.05 25.73 5.24
C SER A 186 1.85 24.80 5.26
N THR A 187 0.64 25.34 5.09
CA THR A 187 -0.65 24.62 5.02
C THR A 187 -1.13 24.50 3.58
N PHE A 188 -0.25 24.20 2.68
CA PHE A 188 -0.49 24.19 1.24
C PHE A 188 -1.79 23.46 0.86
N MET A 189 -2.73 24.19 0.26
CA MET A 189 -4.03 23.73 -0.25
C MET A 189 -4.94 23.00 0.75
N LEU A 190 -4.65 23.03 2.04
CA LEU A 190 -5.50 22.49 3.07
C LEU A 190 -6.37 23.59 3.69
N ILE A 191 -7.67 23.40 3.58
CA ILE A 191 -8.66 24.20 4.33
C ILE A 191 -9.31 23.28 5.36
N PRO A 192 -9.07 23.47 6.66
CA PRO A 192 -9.75 22.68 7.70
C PRO A 192 -11.29 22.74 7.55
N PRO A 193 -12.06 21.72 7.95
CA PRO A 193 -11.72 20.76 8.99
C PRO A 193 -11.14 19.41 8.52
N ALA A 194 -10.94 19.19 7.23
CA ALA A 194 -10.41 17.92 6.78
C ALA A 194 -8.98 17.74 7.29
N SER A 195 -8.71 16.61 7.95
CA SER A 195 -7.38 16.20 8.38
C SER A 195 -6.94 14.98 7.58
N TRP A 196 -5.68 14.97 7.18
CA TRP A 196 -5.05 13.86 6.48
C TRP A 196 -4.01 13.23 7.39
N SER A 197 -3.95 11.91 7.37
CA SER A 197 -3.05 11.16 8.22
C SER A 197 -2.13 10.30 7.36
N ASP A 198 -0.82 10.39 7.62
CA ASP A 198 0.18 9.54 6.95
C ASP A 198 0.08 8.08 7.43
N GLU A 199 -0.49 7.88 8.62
CA GLU A 199 -0.67 6.58 9.25
C GLU A 199 -1.93 5.83 8.76
N VAL A 200 -2.81 6.48 7.97
CA VAL A 200 -4.04 5.86 7.49
C VAL A 200 -4.09 5.92 5.97
N TRP A 201 -4.08 4.75 5.34
CA TRP A 201 -4.20 4.61 3.89
C TRP A 201 -5.58 4.08 3.53
N ASP A 202 -6.40 4.92 2.94
CA ASP A 202 -7.78 4.65 2.53
C ASP A 202 -7.94 4.48 1.01
N ASP A 203 -6.87 4.68 0.25
CA ASP A 203 -6.84 4.74 -1.21
C ASP A 203 -6.09 3.57 -1.87
N ILE A 204 -5.81 2.50 -1.15
CA ILE A 204 -5.12 1.33 -1.70
C ILE A 204 -6.03 0.61 -2.70
N ASN A 205 -5.56 0.50 -3.94
CA ASN A 205 -6.27 -0.26 -4.96
C ASN A 205 -6.12 -1.76 -4.72
N ARG A 206 -7.17 -2.37 -4.16
CA ARG A 206 -7.19 -3.81 -3.80
C ARG A 206 -7.03 -4.75 -5.00
N MET A 207 -7.36 -4.30 -6.20
CA MET A 207 -7.24 -5.08 -7.43
C MET A 207 -5.87 -4.94 -8.11
N ASN A 208 -5.03 -4.02 -7.64
CA ASN A 208 -3.69 -3.81 -8.19
C ASN A 208 -2.69 -4.81 -7.58
N THR A 209 -2.73 -6.04 -8.06
CA THR A 209 -1.92 -7.18 -7.61
C THR A 209 -1.38 -7.99 -8.79
N LEU A 210 -0.39 -8.83 -8.56
CA LEU A 210 0.13 -9.73 -9.61
C LEU A 210 -0.88 -10.81 -10.01
N ASN A 211 -1.83 -11.20 -9.16
CA ASN A 211 -2.88 -12.16 -9.48
C ASN A 211 -3.75 -11.75 -10.68
N THR A 212 -3.90 -10.46 -10.93
CA THR A 212 -4.67 -9.98 -12.08
C THR A 212 -4.08 -10.48 -13.41
N GLN A 213 -2.78 -10.70 -13.48
CA GLN A 213 -2.10 -11.28 -14.64
C GLN A 213 -2.23 -12.81 -14.66
N GLN A 214 -2.18 -13.49 -13.52
CA GLN A 214 -2.38 -14.94 -13.41
C GLN A 214 -3.78 -15.38 -13.87
N SER A 215 -4.80 -14.65 -13.46
CA SER A 215 -6.19 -14.89 -13.88
C SER A 215 -6.34 -14.92 -15.41
N ARG A 216 -5.60 -14.07 -16.13
CA ARG A 216 -5.58 -14.07 -17.61
C ARG A 216 -4.89 -15.30 -18.21
N ARG A 217 -3.95 -15.90 -17.47
CA ARG A 217 -3.16 -17.06 -17.90
C ARG A 217 -3.72 -18.40 -17.41
N LYS A 218 -4.86 -18.42 -16.71
CA LYS A 218 -5.47 -19.60 -16.08
C LYS A 218 -4.52 -20.35 -15.14
N ALA A 219 -3.57 -19.63 -14.51
CA ALA A 219 -2.66 -20.17 -13.54
C ALA A 219 -3.31 -20.27 -12.13
N THR A 220 -2.69 -21.02 -11.23
CA THR A 220 -3.14 -21.12 -9.83
C THR A 220 -3.04 -19.77 -9.16
N MET A 221 -4.17 -19.23 -8.69
CA MET A 221 -4.21 -17.90 -8.07
C MET A 221 -3.69 -17.96 -6.63
N HIS A 222 -2.87 -16.99 -6.25
CA HIS A 222 -2.46 -16.80 -4.87
C HIS A 222 -3.67 -16.38 -3.99
N VAL A 223 -3.80 -16.98 -2.81
CA VAL A 223 -4.99 -16.78 -1.95
C VAL A 223 -5.10 -15.34 -1.44
N CYS A 224 -3.98 -14.73 -1.06
CA CYS A 224 -3.92 -13.37 -0.51
C CYS A 224 -2.81 -12.56 -1.21
N PRO A 225 -3.06 -12.03 -2.41
CA PRO A 225 -2.06 -11.27 -3.13
C PRO A 225 -1.82 -9.90 -2.48
N LEU A 226 -0.54 -9.55 -2.33
CA LEU A 226 -0.14 -8.25 -1.81
C LEU A 226 -0.38 -7.14 -2.85
N GLN A 227 -0.92 -6.00 -2.39
CA GLN A 227 -1.19 -4.85 -3.25
C GLN A 227 0.09 -4.12 -3.62
N ILE A 228 0.27 -3.85 -4.90
CA ILE A 228 1.45 -3.18 -5.46
C ILE A 228 1.63 -1.78 -4.88
N ASP A 229 0.54 -1.07 -4.61
CA ASP A 229 0.58 0.29 -4.06
C ASP A 229 1.23 0.33 -2.67
N ILE A 230 0.94 -0.64 -1.81
CA ILE A 230 1.57 -0.78 -0.49
C ILE A 230 3.08 -0.95 -0.64
N VAL A 231 3.48 -1.89 -1.51
CA VAL A 231 4.90 -2.23 -1.73
C VAL A 231 5.67 -1.02 -2.25
N LYS A 232 5.15 -0.33 -3.25
CA LYS A 232 5.79 0.87 -3.83
C LYS A 232 6.02 1.95 -2.79
N ARG A 233 5.02 2.26 -1.96
CA ARG A 233 5.11 3.30 -0.93
C ARG A 233 6.17 2.97 0.12
N ILE A 234 6.19 1.73 0.60
CA ILE A 234 7.18 1.27 1.59
C ILE A 234 8.59 1.28 1.03
N ILE A 235 8.80 0.73 -0.17
CA ILE A 235 10.13 0.71 -0.82
C ILE A 235 10.63 2.14 -1.06
N ASN A 236 9.78 3.03 -1.57
CA ASN A 236 10.16 4.42 -1.83
C ASN A 236 10.53 5.17 -0.55
N ARG A 237 9.82 4.92 0.54
CA ARG A 237 10.05 5.62 1.82
C ARG A 237 11.29 5.12 2.55
N TYR A 238 11.57 3.81 2.52
CA TYR A 238 12.53 3.20 3.42
C TYR A 238 13.77 2.60 2.74
N SER A 239 13.95 2.83 1.44
CA SER A 239 15.14 2.36 0.71
C SER A 239 15.65 3.37 -0.32
N ASN A 240 16.97 3.31 -0.59
CA ASN A 240 17.60 4.01 -1.70
C ASN A 240 17.58 3.14 -2.97
N VAL A 241 17.76 3.76 -4.13
CA VAL A 241 18.13 3.04 -5.35
C VAL A 241 19.43 2.27 -5.11
N GLY A 242 19.52 1.04 -5.57
CA GLY A 242 20.65 0.14 -5.32
C GLY A 242 20.66 -0.57 -3.96
N ASP A 243 19.71 -0.27 -3.06
CA ASP A 243 19.55 -1.06 -1.83
C ASP A 243 18.97 -2.44 -2.11
N THR A 244 19.18 -3.37 -1.19
CA THR A 244 18.56 -4.70 -1.22
C THR A 244 17.27 -4.70 -0.40
N VAL A 245 16.18 -5.16 -1.00
CA VAL A 245 14.88 -5.38 -0.35
C VAL A 245 14.64 -6.88 -0.29
N PHE A 246 14.36 -7.38 0.91
CA PHE A 246 14.17 -8.82 1.16
C PHE A 246 12.78 -9.10 1.70
N ASP A 247 12.11 -10.09 1.10
CA ASP A 247 10.84 -10.63 1.58
C ASP A 247 10.98 -12.14 1.87
N PRO A 248 10.91 -12.56 3.16
CA PRO A 248 11.03 -13.97 3.53
C PRO A 248 9.78 -14.81 3.21
N PHE A 249 8.66 -14.18 2.83
CA PHE A 249 7.38 -14.82 2.51
C PHE A 249 6.83 -14.30 1.19
N ALA A 250 7.64 -14.39 0.14
CA ALA A 250 7.48 -13.62 -1.08
C ALA A 250 6.25 -13.96 -1.94
N GLY A 251 5.61 -15.12 -1.73
CA GLY A 251 4.44 -15.55 -2.50
C GLY A 251 4.72 -15.48 -4.00
N LEU A 252 4.03 -14.60 -4.71
CA LEU A 252 4.26 -14.31 -6.13
C LEU A 252 5.43 -13.36 -6.39
N PHE A 253 6.28 -13.12 -5.42
CA PHE A 253 7.42 -12.20 -5.50
C PHE A 253 7.02 -10.73 -5.75
N THR A 254 5.89 -10.30 -5.26
CA THR A 254 5.44 -8.90 -5.44
C THR A 254 6.47 -7.91 -4.91
N VAL A 255 7.04 -8.14 -3.72
CA VAL A 255 8.06 -7.25 -3.14
C VAL A 255 9.35 -7.26 -3.96
N PRO A 256 9.99 -8.42 -4.24
CA PRO A 256 11.18 -8.46 -5.09
C PRO A 256 10.96 -7.85 -6.48
N TYR A 257 9.84 -8.16 -7.12
CA TYR A 257 9.49 -7.66 -8.46
C TYR A 257 9.39 -6.12 -8.50
N ILE A 258 8.70 -5.53 -7.53
CA ILE A 258 8.57 -4.07 -7.45
C ILE A 258 9.89 -3.43 -7.05
N ALA A 259 10.69 -4.06 -6.18
CA ALA A 259 12.01 -3.58 -5.82
C ALA A 259 12.90 -3.43 -7.05
N VAL A 260 12.96 -4.45 -7.91
CA VAL A 260 13.73 -4.40 -9.17
C VAL A 260 13.21 -3.29 -10.09
N LYS A 261 11.89 -3.20 -10.29
CA LYS A 261 11.29 -2.11 -11.09
C LYS A 261 11.57 -0.70 -10.58
N MET A 262 11.87 -0.57 -9.31
CA MET A 262 12.23 0.70 -8.68
C MET A 262 13.76 0.89 -8.55
N GLY A 263 14.59 0.06 -9.22
CA GLY A 263 16.04 0.16 -9.21
C GLY A 263 16.71 -0.34 -7.93
N ARG A 264 16.06 -1.24 -7.19
CA ARG A 264 16.60 -1.92 -6.01
C ARG A 264 16.92 -3.37 -6.37
N TYR A 265 17.73 -4.04 -5.55
CA TYR A 265 17.88 -5.49 -5.61
C TYR A 265 16.74 -6.14 -4.84
N GLY A 266 16.02 -7.05 -5.49
CA GLY A 266 14.91 -7.78 -4.88
C GLY A 266 15.31 -9.22 -4.54
N ILE A 267 15.14 -9.63 -3.28
CA ILE A 267 15.37 -11.00 -2.83
C ILE A 267 14.10 -11.52 -2.19
N GLY A 268 13.69 -12.75 -2.51
CA GLY A 268 12.54 -13.39 -1.92
C GLY A 268 12.77 -14.86 -1.64
N THR A 269 12.08 -15.39 -0.62
CA THR A 269 11.98 -16.82 -0.35
C THR A 269 10.52 -17.24 -0.35
N GLU A 270 10.22 -18.42 -0.90
CA GLU A 270 8.88 -18.96 -0.96
C GLU A 270 8.94 -20.49 -0.86
N LEU A 271 8.10 -21.09 0.00
CA LEU A 271 8.04 -22.54 0.21
C LEU A 271 7.16 -23.25 -0.81
N ASN A 272 6.13 -22.56 -1.33
CA ASN A 272 5.26 -23.14 -2.34
C ASN A 272 5.97 -23.09 -3.72
N ALA A 273 6.26 -24.27 -4.25
CA ALA A 273 7.02 -24.41 -5.51
C ALA A 273 6.34 -23.76 -6.72
N ASP A 274 4.99 -23.75 -6.74
CA ASP A 274 4.23 -23.13 -7.85
C ASP A 274 4.30 -21.61 -7.76
N TYR A 275 4.11 -21.04 -6.57
CA TYR A 275 4.27 -19.59 -6.35
C TYR A 275 5.70 -19.14 -6.59
N PHE A 276 6.69 -19.93 -6.15
CA PHE A 276 8.09 -19.64 -6.42
C PHE A 276 8.37 -19.58 -7.93
N ARG A 277 7.89 -20.58 -8.69
CA ARG A 277 8.07 -20.62 -10.15
C ARG A 277 7.43 -19.42 -10.85
N ASP A 278 6.21 -19.08 -10.46
CA ASP A 278 5.51 -17.93 -11.00
C ASP A 278 6.23 -16.62 -10.64
N GLY A 279 6.68 -16.48 -9.40
CA GLY A 279 7.46 -15.35 -8.92
C GLY A 279 8.77 -15.14 -9.66
N VAL A 280 9.52 -16.23 -9.92
CA VAL A 280 10.72 -16.19 -10.76
C VAL A 280 10.37 -15.77 -12.19
N GLY A 281 9.23 -16.20 -12.72
CA GLY A 281 8.74 -15.76 -14.01
C GLY A 281 8.48 -14.25 -14.07
N TYR A 282 7.92 -13.68 -13.02
CA TYR A 282 7.74 -12.22 -12.92
C TYR A 282 9.09 -11.48 -12.84
N LEU A 283 10.06 -11.98 -12.07
CA LEU A 283 11.38 -11.36 -12.01
C LEU A 283 12.09 -11.38 -13.37
N LYS A 284 12.06 -12.50 -14.09
CA LYS A 284 12.65 -12.59 -15.44
C LYS A 284 11.99 -11.62 -16.42
N SER A 285 10.69 -11.38 -16.29
CA SER A 285 10.01 -10.40 -17.15
C SER A 285 10.45 -8.95 -16.93
N THR A 286 11.17 -8.64 -15.84
CA THR A 286 11.73 -7.31 -15.65
C THR A 286 12.96 -7.07 -16.53
N ASP A 287 13.70 -8.11 -16.87
CA ASP A 287 14.87 -8.00 -17.75
C ASP A 287 14.46 -7.80 -19.22
N GLU A 288 13.30 -8.33 -19.62
CA GLU A 288 12.79 -8.22 -20.99
C GLU A 288 12.15 -6.86 -21.29
N VAL A 289 11.76 -6.10 -20.27
CA VAL A 289 11.02 -4.82 -20.41
C VAL A 289 11.95 -3.62 -20.56
N THR A 290 13.26 -3.77 -20.43
CA THR A 290 14.22 -2.69 -20.72
C THR A 290 14.23 -2.27 -22.19
N ASP A 291 13.65 -3.05 -23.12
CA ASP A 291 13.60 -2.76 -24.57
C ASP A 291 12.19 -2.63 -25.17
N GLN A 292 11.13 -2.82 -24.41
CA GLN A 292 9.76 -2.67 -24.90
C GLN A 292 9.00 -1.62 -24.09
N LEU A 293 8.68 -0.51 -24.74
CA LEU A 293 7.68 0.46 -24.24
C LEU A 293 6.41 -0.31 -23.86
N THR A 294 5.90 -0.07 -22.65
CA THR A 294 4.64 -0.69 -22.24
C THR A 294 3.49 -0.09 -23.07
N LEU A 295 2.37 -0.81 -23.19
CA LEU A 295 1.18 -0.28 -23.86
C LEU A 295 0.73 1.07 -23.24
N PHE A 296 1.02 1.31 -21.97
CA PHE A 296 0.77 2.58 -21.30
C PHE A 296 1.72 3.69 -21.75
N ASP A 297 3.00 3.38 -21.93
CA ASP A 297 3.98 4.35 -22.45
C ASP A 297 3.65 4.71 -23.91
N LEU A 298 3.13 3.77 -24.69
CA LEU A 298 2.67 4.01 -26.06
C LEU A 298 1.38 4.87 -26.08
N MET A 299 0.44 4.64 -25.17
CA MET A 299 -0.78 5.47 -25.06
C MET A 299 -0.48 6.88 -24.58
N GLU A 300 0.44 7.07 -23.63
CA GLU A 300 0.89 8.41 -23.19
C GLU A 300 1.65 9.17 -24.33
N SER A 301 2.40 8.43 -25.16
CA SER A 301 3.08 9.04 -26.33
C SER A 301 2.11 9.44 -27.45
N GLU A 302 1.02 8.69 -27.66
CA GLU A 302 -0.02 9.04 -28.63
C GLU A 302 -0.89 10.22 -28.17
N GLU A 303 -1.21 10.31 -26.87
CA GLU A 303 -1.93 11.46 -26.32
C GLU A 303 -1.10 12.74 -26.38
N SER A 304 0.22 12.66 -26.21
CA SER A 304 1.13 13.80 -26.29
C SER A 304 1.32 14.30 -27.72
N GLN A 305 1.20 13.44 -28.72
CA GLN A 305 1.29 13.81 -30.15
C GLN A 305 -0.02 14.37 -30.72
N ASN A 306 -1.16 14.04 -30.11
CA ASN A 306 -2.46 14.57 -30.54
C ASN A 306 -2.83 15.89 -29.82
N ALA A 307 -1.98 16.37 -28.90
CA ALA A 307 -2.15 17.64 -28.18
C ALA A 307 -1.23 18.77 -28.69
N SER A 308 -0.47 18.54 -29.74
CA SER A 308 0.35 19.52 -30.44
C SER A 308 -0.27 19.84 -31.83
#